data_ba4c40a14e07c185ba015161c00c687b
#
_entry.id   ba4c40a14e07c185ba015161c00c687b
#
_cell.length_a   1.000
_cell.length_b   1.000
_cell.length_c   1.000
_cell.angle_alpha   90.00
_cell.angle_beta   90.00
_cell.angle_gamma   90.00
#
_symmetry.space_group_name_H-M   'P 1'
#
loop_
_entity.id
_entity.type
_entity.pdbx_description
1 polymer ?
#
loop_
_entity_poly.entity_id
_entity_poly.type
_entity_poly.pdbx_seq_one_letter_code
_entity_poly.pdbx_strand_id
1 'polypeptide(L)'
;MRRFLFWSLCFCLLFPVGLSSCDGSDSAAVIFGGTTGKLTWTLTEDGVLTITGEGPMPDYRDGGTSETPPWYPHVNRISSLTIGEGVTRIGDYAFMLCSFVTEVVIPESVTSMGDWAFWHCQSLKRITFPDRMVRFGEWAFYENESL
;
A
#
# COMPACT_ATOMS: atom_id res chain seq x y z
N MET A 1 -23.90 -32.51 -27.44
CA MET A 1 -23.80 -31.82 -26.15
C MET A 1 -22.39 -31.99 -25.62
N ARG A 2 -21.53 -31.03 -25.80
CA ARG A 2 -20.13 -31.06 -25.35
C ARG A 2 -20.02 -30.11 -24.15
N ARG A 3 -19.73 -30.66 -22.97
CA ARG A 3 -19.42 -29.93 -21.75
C ARG A 3 -17.99 -29.45 -21.83
N PHE A 4 -17.78 -28.13 -21.88
CA PHE A 4 -16.47 -27.50 -21.70
C PHE A 4 -16.16 -27.45 -20.20
N LEU A 5 -15.18 -28.24 -19.79
CA LEU A 5 -14.54 -28.10 -18.48
C LEU A 5 -13.52 -26.96 -18.56
N PHE A 6 -13.80 -25.87 -17.87
CA PHE A 6 -12.80 -24.84 -17.60
C PHE A 6 -11.83 -25.36 -16.52
N TRP A 7 -10.63 -25.67 -16.94
CA TRP A 7 -9.52 -25.87 -16.01
C TRP A 7 -8.99 -24.50 -15.61
N SER A 8 -9.28 -24.09 -14.37
CA SER A 8 -8.63 -22.98 -13.69
C SER A 8 -7.23 -23.44 -13.29
N LEU A 9 -6.23 -23.05 -14.06
CA LEU A 9 -4.81 -23.20 -13.69
C LEU A 9 -4.51 -22.19 -12.59
N CYS A 10 -4.58 -22.67 -11.35
CA CYS A 10 -4.04 -21.96 -10.19
C CYS A 10 -2.51 -21.98 -10.28
N PHE A 11 -1.93 -20.87 -10.71
CA PHE A 11 -0.47 -20.68 -10.77
C PHE A 11 -0.01 -20.28 -9.37
N CYS A 12 0.17 -21.27 -8.49
CA CYS A 12 0.83 -21.07 -7.21
C CYS A 12 2.33 -20.87 -7.45
N LEU A 13 2.77 -19.63 -7.57
CA LEU A 13 4.17 -19.28 -7.40
C LEU A 13 4.54 -19.43 -5.92
N LEU A 14 5.47 -20.34 -5.67
CA LEU A 14 6.08 -20.71 -4.40
C LEU A 14 6.58 -19.49 -3.62
N PHE A 15 5.85 -19.12 -2.55
CA PHE A 15 6.42 -18.44 -1.41
C PHE A 15 6.27 -19.34 -0.18
N PRO A 16 7.33 -19.63 0.58
CA PRO A 16 7.23 -20.42 1.80
C PRO A 16 6.77 -19.53 2.96
N VAL A 17 5.47 -19.46 3.17
CA VAL A 17 4.92 -19.01 4.44
C VAL A 17 3.78 -19.93 4.81
N GLY A 18 3.89 -20.45 6.03
CA GLY A 18 3.17 -21.53 6.68
C GLY A 18 1.67 -21.61 6.41
N LEU A 19 1.24 -22.87 6.42
CA LEU A 19 -0.14 -23.32 6.43
C LEU A 19 -1.03 -22.47 7.34
N SER A 20 -2.06 -21.88 6.75
CA SER A 20 -3.26 -21.52 7.49
C SER A 20 -4.46 -22.04 6.73
N SER A 21 -5.29 -22.77 7.44
CA SER A 21 -6.51 -23.45 7.05
C SER A 21 -7.41 -22.60 6.14
N CYS A 22 -8.06 -23.28 5.18
CA CYS A 22 -9.23 -22.78 4.46
C CYS A 22 -10.35 -22.51 5.48
N ASP A 23 -10.36 -21.30 6.02
CA ASP A 23 -11.49 -20.73 6.70
C ASP A 23 -12.09 -19.69 5.74
N GLY A 24 -13.38 -19.81 5.47
CA GLY A 24 -14.07 -19.01 4.48
C GLY A 24 -14.19 -17.53 4.87
N SER A 25 -13.09 -16.80 4.83
CA SER A 25 -13.09 -15.36 4.79
C SER A 25 -12.94 -14.94 3.32
N ASP A 26 -13.93 -14.26 2.78
CA ASP A 26 -13.88 -13.57 1.48
C ASP A 26 -12.77 -12.49 1.50
N SER A 27 -11.50 -12.92 1.48
CA SER A 27 -10.41 -12.01 1.21
C SER A 27 -10.35 -11.80 -0.30
N ALA A 28 -10.53 -10.57 -0.74
CA ALA A 28 -10.45 -10.23 -2.15
C ALA A 28 -9.13 -10.70 -2.76
N ALA A 29 -9.20 -11.18 -4.02
CA ALA A 29 -8.03 -11.70 -4.71
C ALA A 29 -6.97 -10.61 -4.90
N VAL A 30 -5.69 -10.95 -4.67
CA VAL A 30 -4.56 -10.07 -5.01
C VAL A 30 -4.42 -10.02 -6.53
N ILE A 31 -4.45 -8.83 -7.12
CA ILE A 31 -4.35 -8.61 -8.57
C ILE A 31 -3.01 -8.00 -9.00
N PHE A 32 -2.33 -7.29 -8.10
CA PHE A 32 -1.00 -6.75 -8.32
C PHE A 32 -0.16 -6.91 -7.06
N GLY A 33 1.15 -7.00 -7.21
CA GLY A 33 2.05 -7.09 -6.09
C GLY A 33 3.51 -7.15 -6.52
N GLY A 34 4.40 -6.95 -5.57
CA GLY A 34 5.84 -6.94 -5.81
C GLY A 34 6.62 -6.55 -4.57
N THR A 35 7.85 -6.12 -4.79
CA THR A 35 8.74 -5.67 -3.72
C THR A 35 9.16 -4.21 -3.92
N THR A 36 9.48 -3.54 -2.82
CA THR A 36 10.04 -2.20 -2.81
C THR A 36 11.04 -2.08 -1.65
N GLY A 37 12.33 -2.02 -1.97
CA GLY A 37 13.38 -2.20 -0.97
C GLY A 37 13.28 -3.58 -0.30
N LYS A 38 13.12 -3.59 1.03
CA LYS A 38 12.91 -4.80 1.82
C LYS A 38 11.43 -5.12 2.09
N LEU A 39 10.54 -4.28 1.59
CA LEU A 39 9.10 -4.40 1.80
C LEU A 39 8.45 -5.13 0.63
N THR A 40 7.31 -5.75 0.90
CA THR A 40 6.43 -6.36 -0.07
C THR A 40 5.13 -5.56 -0.11
N TRP A 41 4.57 -5.39 -1.30
CA TRP A 41 3.27 -4.76 -1.47
C TRP A 41 2.32 -5.66 -2.24
N THR A 42 1.05 -5.55 -1.93
CA THR A 42 -0.03 -6.22 -2.67
C THR A 42 -1.19 -5.26 -2.84
N LEU A 43 -1.88 -5.37 -3.96
CA LEU A 43 -3.14 -4.66 -4.23
C LEU A 43 -4.20 -5.68 -4.58
N THR A 44 -5.30 -5.64 -3.88
CA THR A 44 -6.44 -6.55 -4.07
C THR A 44 -7.47 -5.98 -5.04
N GLU A 45 -8.37 -6.84 -5.50
CA GLU A 45 -9.43 -6.49 -6.45
C GLU A 45 -10.40 -5.42 -5.91
N ASP A 46 -10.64 -5.42 -4.60
CA ASP A 46 -11.46 -4.43 -3.88
C ASP A 46 -10.71 -3.12 -3.54
N GLY A 47 -9.46 -3.00 -3.98
CA GLY A 47 -8.70 -1.76 -3.89
C GLY A 47 -7.92 -1.57 -2.59
N VAL A 48 -7.63 -2.64 -1.83
CA VAL A 48 -6.77 -2.56 -0.64
C VAL A 48 -5.31 -2.68 -1.03
N LEU A 49 -4.54 -1.61 -0.85
CA LEU A 49 -3.08 -1.63 -0.93
C LEU A 49 -2.51 -2.00 0.45
N THR A 50 -1.76 -3.09 0.51
CA THR A 50 -1.10 -3.55 1.73
C THR A 50 0.41 -3.53 1.56
N ILE A 51 1.12 -2.92 2.52
CA ILE A 51 2.59 -2.89 2.59
C ILE A 51 3.02 -3.69 3.81
N THR A 52 3.89 -4.68 3.62
CA THR A 52 4.40 -5.55 4.69
C THR A 52 5.91 -5.72 4.58
N GLY A 53 6.53 -6.27 5.63
CA GLY A 53 7.97 -6.49 5.71
C GLY A 53 8.62 -5.64 6.79
N GLU A 54 9.94 -5.64 6.85
CA GLU A 54 10.70 -4.96 7.91
C GLU A 54 11.68 -3.93 7.33
N GLY A 55 11.63 -2.72 7.86
CA GLY A 55 12.55 -1.64 7.53
C GLY A 55 11.88 -0.41 6.91
N PRO A 56 12.70 0.54 6.44
CA PRO A 56 12.20 1.76 5.84
C PRO A 56 11.69 1.52 4.42
N MET A 57 10.62 2.22 4.08
CA MET A 57 10.18 2.37 2.70
C MET A 57 11.18 3.25 1.93
N PRO A 58 11.55 2.91 0.69
CA PRO A 58 12.38 3.76 -0.14
C PRO A 58 11.76 5.14 -0.38
N ASP A 59 12.59 6.12 -0.70
CA ASP A 59 12.14 7.40 -1.24
C ASP A 59 11.83 7.26 -2.73
N TYR A 60 10.74 7.86 -3.14
CA TYR A 60 10.30 7.87 -4.52
C TYR A 60 10.35 9.31 -5.08
N ARG A 61 9.93 9.48 -6.32
CA ARG A 61 9.85 10.78 -6.98
C ARG A 61 8.54 10.92 -7.74
N ASP A 62 8.14 12.15 -7.94
CA ASP A 62 7.04 12.49 -8.84
C ASP A 62 7.46 12.34 -10.31
N GLY A 63 6.49 12.11 -11.20
CA GLY A 63 6.69 12.25 -12.63
C GLY A 63 6.69 10.99 -13.49
N GLY A 64 6.16 9.87 -13.00
CA GLY A 64 5.92 8.68 -13.84
C GLY A 64 7.20 8.02 -14.38
N THR A 65 8.30 8.16 -13.66
CA THR A 65 9.60 7.55 -13.96
C THR A 65 9.73 6.19 -13.27
N SER A 66 10.83 5.49 -13.50
CA SER A 66 11.18 4.25 -12.77
C SER A 66 11.38 4.45 -11.26
N GLU A 67 11.39 5.69 -10.81
CA GLU A 67 11.57 6.08 -9.42
C GLU A 67 10.25 6.37 -8.68
N THR A 68 9.10 6.18 -9.33
CA THR A 68 7.78 6.26 -8.68
C THR A 68 7.49 5.02 -7.84
N PRO A 69 6.58 5.11 -6.85
CA PRO A 69 6.13 3.93 -6.12
C PRO A 69 5.62 2.85 -7.08
N PRO A 70 5.93 1.57 -6.86
CA PRO A 70 5.53 0.50 -7.78
C PRO A 70 4.01 0.32 -7.92
N TRP A 71 3.21 0.84 -6.98
CA TRP A 71 1.75 0.91 -7.06
C TRP A 71 1.22 2.16 -7.76
N TYR A 72 2.08 3.10 -8.14
CA TYR A 72 1.70 4.36 -8.78
C TYR A 72 0.79 4.19 -10.02
N PRO A 73 1.02 3.22 -10.93
CA PRO A 73 0.11 2.99 -12.07
C PRO A 73 -1.32 2.61 -11.66
N HIS A 74 -1.53 2.27 -10.39
CA HIS A 74 -2.80 1.76 -9.86
C HIS A 74 -3.45 2.69 -8.85
N VAL A 75 -2.97 3.92 -8.65
CA VAL A 75 -3.47 4.86 -7.62
C VAL A 75 -4.98 5.09 -7.72
N ASN A 76 -5.53 5.07 -8.92
CA ASN A 76 -6.98 5.21 -9.16
C ASN A 76 -7.81 3.98 -8.71
N ARG A 77 -7.17 2.91 -8.29
CA ARG A 77 -7.82 1.70 -7.75
C ARG A 77 -7.67 1.58 -6.25
N ILE A 78 -6.76 2.34 -5.64
CA ILE A 78 -6.47 2.25 -4.21
C ILE A 78 -7.52 3.03 -3.43
N SER A 79 -8.40 2.30 -2.76
CA SER A 79 -9.46 2.85 -1.91
C SER A 79 -9.16 2.71 -0.41
N SER A 80 -8.24 1.81 -0.05
CA SER A 80 -7.80 1.58 1.31
C SER A 80 -6.30 1.29 1.36
N LEU A 81 -5.66 1.68 2.47
CA LEU A 81 -4.24 1.52 2.69
C LEU A 81 -3.99 0.84 4.04
N THR A 82 -3.22 -0.24 4.01
CA THR A 82 -2.74 -0.94 5.20
C THR A 82 -1.22 -0.94 5.22
N ILE A 83 -0.63 -0.39 6.28
CA ILE A 83 0.82 -0.36 6.51
C ILE A 83 1.12 -1.30 7.67
N GLY A 84 1.96 -2.31 7.45
CA GLY A 84 2.31 -3.32 8.44
C GLY A 84 3.28 -2.82 9.51
N GLU A 85 3.22 -3.44 10.69
CA GLU A 85 4.01 -3.07 11.87
C GLU A 85 5.54 -3.18 11.71
N GLY A 86 6.04 -3.82 10.68
CA GLY A 86 7.49 -3.86 10.40
C GLY A 86 8.03 -2.63 9.67
N VAL A 87 7.16 -1.78 9.13
CA VAL A 87 7.56 -0.58 8.39
C VAL A 87 8.01 0.50 9.39
N THR A 88 9.24 1.00 9.22
CA THR A 88 9.84 1.96 10.16
C THR A 88 9.82 3.40 9.68
N ARG A 89 9.68 3.62 8.37
CA ARG A 89 9.61 4.94 7.73
C ARG A 89 8.71 4.87 6.49
N ILE A 90 7.92 5.89 6.27
CA ILE A 90 7.23 6.13 5.01
C ILE A 90 8.14 6.99 4.15
N GLY A 91 8.41 6.55 2.91
CA GLY A 91 9.29 7.26 1.97
C GLY A 91 8.67 8.52 1.39
N ASP A 92 9.50 9.32 0.72
CA ASP A 92 9.06 10.49 -0.03
C ASP A 92 8.11 10.05 -1.15
N TYR A 93 7.05 10.81 -1.41
CA TYR A 93 6.03 10.54 -2.45
C TYR A 93 5.34 9.16 -2.37
N ALA A 94 5.47 8.44 -1.25
CA ALA A 94 5.06 7.02 -1.17
C ALA A 94 3.59 6.78 -1.54
N PHE A 95 2.68 7.62 -1.10
CA PHE A 95 1.24 7.48 -1.33
C PHE A 95 0.63 8.69 -2.04
N MET A 96 1.45 9.38 -2.84
CA MET A 96 0.97 10.51 -3.64
C MET A 96 -0.20 10.08 -4.54
N LEU A 97 -1.16 10.97 -4.73
CA LEU A 97 -2.32 10.78 -5.63
C LEU A 97 -3.25 9.60 -5.26
N CYS A 98 -3.16 9.06 -4.04
CA CYS A 98 -4.11 8.06 -3.54
C CYS A 98 -5.46 8.73 -3.19
N SER A 99 -6.12 9.29 -4.22
CA SER A 99 -7.25 10.21 -4.08
C SER A 99 -8.55 9.56 -3.58
N PHE A 100 -8.63 8.24 -3.53
CA PHE A 100 -9.82 7.53 -3.02
C PHE A 100 -9.65 7.00 -1.60
N VAL A 101 -8.45 7.10 -1.02
CA VAL A 101 -8.20 6.71 0.38
C VAL A 101 -8.82 7.74 1.30
N THR A 102 -9.64 7.29 2.25
CA THR A 102 -10.38 8.17 3.16
C THR A 102 -9.80 8.21 4.56
N GLU A 103 -9.13 7.16 4.97
CA GLU A 103 -8.53 7.02 6.30
C GLU A 103 -7.24 6.22 6.24
N VAL A 104 -6.25 6.61 7.02
CA VAL A 104 -4.97 5.90 7.17
C VAL A 104 -4.62 5.80 8.63
N VAL A 105 -4.23 4.60 9.06
CA VAL A 105 -3.63 4.35 10.36
C VAL A 105 -2.15 4.06 10.16
N ILE A 106 -1.29 4.90 10.71
CA ILE A 106 0.15 4.72 10.69
C ILE A 106 0.54 3.83 11.88
N PRO A 107 1.22 2.68 11.66
CA PRO A 107 1.54 1.74 12.71
C PRO A 107 2.59 2.27 13.69
N GLU A 108 2.66 1.68 14.89
CA GLU A 108 3.55 2.09 15.98
C GLU A 108 5.05 1.95 15.64
N SER A 109 5.38 1.12 14.68
CA SER A 109 6.75 0.95 14.19
C SER A 109 7.27 2.14 13.38
N VAL A 110 6.39 2.97 12.79
CA VAL A 110 6.78 4.12 11.96
C VAL A 110 7.18 5.29 12.84
N THR A 111 8.41 5.77 12.67
CA THR A 111 8.96 6.90 13.41
C THR A 111 9.15 8.16 12.57
N SER A 112 9.08 8.05 11.26
CA SER A 112 9.27 9.18 10.35
C SER A 112 8.53 9.02 9.04
N MET A 113 8.22 10.15 8.44
CA MET A 113 7.55 10.26 7.14
C MET A 113 8.35 11.20 6.25
N GLY A 114 8.45 10.87 4.97
CA GLY A 114 9.14 11.64 3.96
C GLY A 114 8.33 12.81 3.42
N ASP A 115 8.98 13.58 2.51
CA ASP A 115 8.38 14.73 1.86
C ASP A 115 7.30 14.28 0.88
N TRP A 116 6.19 15.03 0.78
CA TRP A 116 5.10 14.78 -0.16
C TRP A 116 4.46 13.39 -0.03
N ALA A 117 4.64 12.70 1.10
CA ALA A 117 4.28 11.29 1.27
C ALA A 117 2.80 10.99 0.96
N PHE A 118 1.88 11.89 1.30
CA PHE A 118 0.44 11.84 1.02
C PHE A 118 -0.01 13.07 0.22
N TRP A 119 0.79 13.50 -0.74
CA TRP A 119 0.43 14.62 -1.59
C TRP A 119 -0.81 14.28 -2.44
N HIS A 120 -1.77 15.24 -2.47
CA HIS A 120 -2.95 15.18 -3.32
C HIS A 120 -3.85 13.94 -3.08
N CYS A 121 -3.98 13.49 -1.82
CA CYS A 121 -4.94 12.47 -1.40
C CYS A 121 -6.28 13.14 -1.09
N GLN A 122 -7.04 13.54 -2.11
CA GLN A 122 -8.18 14.46 -2.02
C GLN A 122 -9.32 13.99 -1.11
N SER A 123 -9.54 12.68 -0.97
CA SER A 123 -10.59 12.12 -0.13
C SER A 123 -10.14 11.81 1.31
N LEU A 124 -8.86 12.05 1.62
CA LEU A 124 -8.30 11.72 2.93
C LEU A 124 -8.87 12.62 4.02
N LYS A 125 -9.61 12.03 4.96
CA LYS A 125 -10.33 12.73 6.04
C LYS A 125 -9.70 12.55 7.40
N ARG A 126 -8.92 11.46 7.57
CA ARG A 126 -8.33 11.13 8.85
C ARG A 126 -7.00 10.40 8.67
N ILE A 127 -6.02 10.80 9.47
CA ILE A 127 -4.79 10.05 9.67
C ILE A 127 -4.58 9.89 11.16
N THR A 128 -4.34 8.64 11.59
CA THR A 128 -3.95 8.33 12.97
C THR A 128 -2.45 8.10 13.00
N PHE A 129 -1.75 8.81 13.86
CA PHE A 129 -0.31 8.72 14.03
C PHE A 129 0.05 7.98 15.30
N PRO A 130 1.16 7.22 15.31
CA PRO A 130 1.70 6.64 16.52
C PRO A 130 2.33 7.71 17.42
N ASP A 131 2.34 7.46 18.74
CA ASP A 131 2.95 8.36 19.71
C ASP A 131 4.46 8.56 19.48
N ARG A 132 5.09 7.61 18.80
CA ARG A 132 6.54 7.63 18.49
C ARG A 132 6.89 8.39 17.24
N MET A 133 5.94 8.98 16.51
CA MET A 133 6.22 9.75 15.33
C MET A 133 7.00 11.01 15.69
N VAL A 134 8.24 11.09 15.23
CA VAL A 134 9.16 12.18 15.60
C VAL A 134 9.49 13.11 14.43
N ARG A 135 9.20 12.72 13.20
CA ARG A 135 9.57 13.49 12.02
C ARG A 135 8.54 13.40 10.91
N PHE A 136 8.12 14.56 10.44
CA PHE A 136 7.30 14.73 9.25
C PHE A 136 8.12 15.42 8.18
N GLY A 137 8.03 14.94 6.94
CA GLY A 137 8.60 15.58 5.77
C GLY A 137 7.86 16.87 5.39
N GLU A 138 8.52 17.68 4.59
CA GLU A 138 7.89 18.91 4.07
C GLU A 138 6.76 18.54 3.12
N TRP A 139 5.67 19.30 3.19
CA TRP A 139 4.51 19.14 2.31
C TRP A 139 3.88 17.73 2.33
N ALA A 140 4.12 16.92 3.40
CA ALA A 140 3.67 15.53 3.47
C ALA A 140 2.16 15.36 3.22
N PHE A 141 1.35 16.39 3.50
CA PHE A 141 -0.11 16.39 3.33
C PHE A 141 -0.61 17.52 2.44
N TYR A 142 0.23 18.02 1.55
CA TYR A 142 -0.14 19.13 0.67
C TYR A 142 -1.28 18.73 -0.29
N GLU A 143 -2.21 19.66 -0.54
CA GLU A 143 -3.39 19.45 -1.38
C GLU A 143 -4.33 18.31 -0.93
N ASN A 144 -4.52 18.17 0.37
CA ASN A 144 -5.53 17.27 0.96
C ASN A 144 -6.75 18.09 1.41
N GLU A 145 -7.67 18.35 0.50
CA GLU A 145 -8.81 19.25 0.72
C GLU A 145 -9.82 18.73 1.76
N SER A 146 -9.80 17.42 2.05
CA SER A 146 -10.73 16.77 2.98
C SER A 146 -10.18 16.52 4.38
N LEU A 147 -8.88 16.77 4.62
CA LEU A 147 -8.17 16.47 5.88
C LEU A 147 -8.37 17.55 6.95
#